data_d5f679162498d5b815df29aaa611a811
#
_entry.id   d5f679162498d5b815df29aaa611a811
#
_cell.length_a   1.000
_cell.length_b   1.000
_cell.length_c   1.000
_cell.angle_alpha   90.00
_cell.angle_beta   90.00
_cell.angle_gamma   90.00
#
_symmetry.space_group_name_H-M   'P 1'
#
loop_
_entity.id
_entity.type
_entity.pdbx_description
1 polymer ?
#
loop_
_entity_poly.entity_id
_entity_poly.type
_entity_poly.pdbx_seq_one_letter_code
_entity_poly.pdbx_strand_id
1 'polypeptide(L)'
;MYKTSEWVSLGHSDKMADFISCYILDRYLEQDPMTRYALEVMIKDNIVTLGGEITSKAQYSAEDIAAFVRVAVNQIGYTRAYQLFWGEENTISGNNVLVAEHISQQSPDIAQGVNNSGWGDQGIFWGMATNTPETDYMPKDWWLARKIGLHLYATR
;
A
#
# COMPACT_ATOMS: atom_id res chain seq x y z
N MET A 1 -20.65 19.77 -20.84
CA MET A 1 -20.48 18.41 -20.32
C MET A 1 -19.81 18.52 -18.96
N TYR A 2 -20.41 18.01 -17.90
CA TYR A 2 -19.81 17.96 -16.58
C TYR A 2 -18.80 16.80 -16.54
N LYS A 3 -17.63 17.04 -15.93
CA LYS A 3 -16.65 16.01 -15.60
C LYS A 3 -16.58 15.89 -14.09
N THR A 4 -16.40 14.68 -13.61
CA THR A 4 -16.18 14.38 -12.19
C THR A 4 -14.86 13.67 -12.03
N SER A 5 -14.15 14.00 -10.98
CA SER A 5 -12.90 13.35 -10.58
C SER A 5 -12.86 13.22 -9.08
N GLU A 6 -12.21 12.18 -8.61
CA GLU A 6 -12.00 11.95 -7.18
C GLU A 6 -10.55 11.60 -6.88
N TRP A 7 -10.15 11.89 -5.67
CA TRP A 7 -8.86 11.50 -5.12
C TRP A 7 -9.05 11.09 -3.66
N VAL A 8 -8.66 9.87 -3.33
CA VAL A 8 -8.82 9.34 -1.98
C VAL A 8 -7.73 9.87 -1.04
N SER A 9 -8.10 10.14 0.21
CA SER A 9 -7.16 10.60 1.25
C SER A 9 -6.14 9.53 1.60
N LEU A 10 -5.04 9.92 2.25
CA LEU A 10 -3.98 9.00 2.67
C LEU A 10 -4.46 7.92 3.65
N GLY A 11 -5.53 8.20 4.41
CA GLY A 11 -6.14 7.25 5.34
C GLY A 11 -7.23 6.38 4.72
N HIS A 12 -7.47 6.46 3.40
CA HIS A 12 -8.37 5.54 2.72
C HIS A 12 -7.80 4.11 2.75
N SER A 13 -8.66 3.10 2.95
CA SER A 13 -8.23 1.70 3.08
C SER A 13 -7.33 1.23 1.94
N ASP A 14 -7.68 1.56 0.69
CA ASP A 14 -6.89 1.14 -0.47
C ASP A 14 -5.50 1.80 -0.49
N LYS A 15 -5.40 3.11 -0.14
CA LYS A 15 -4.10 3.76 -0.02
C LYS A 15 -3.27 3.26 1.15
N MET A 16 -3.92 2.94 2.26
CA MET A 16 -3.25 2.29 3.38
C MET A 16 -2.72 0.91 2.99
N ALA A 17 -3.49 0.14 2.22
CA ALA A 17 -3.07 -1.16 1.72
C ALA A 17 -1.82 -1.05 0.85
N ASP A 18 -1.81 -0.13 -0.11
CA ASP A 18 -0.63 0.18 -0.94
C ASP A 18 0.58 0.58 -0.09
N PHE A 19 0.37 1.48 0.88
CA PHE A 19 1.45 1.94 1.75
C PHE A 19 2.03 0.81 2.60
N ILE A 20 1.18 -0.05 3.17
CA ILE A 20 1.61 -1.21 3.97
C ILE A 20 2.39 -2.19 3.09
N SER A 21 1.89 -2.49 1.88
CA SER A 21 2.60 -3.36 0.93
C SER A 21 3.98 -2.80 0.59
N CYS A 22 4.06 -1.52 0.25
CA CYS A 22 5.34 -0.86 -0.05
C CYS A 22 6.28 -0.84 1.18
N TYR A 23 5.75 -0.57 2.37
CA TYR A 23 6.55 -0.55 3.60
C TYR A 23 7.18 -1.91 3.91
N ILE A 24 6.42 -2.99 3.72
CA ILE A 24 6.94 -4.36 3.89
C ILE A 24 7.99 -4.67 2.82
N LEU A 25 7.72 -4.31 1.55
CA LEU A 25 8.69 -4.49 0.45
C LEU A 25 10.02 -3.81 0.76
N ASP A 26 9.98 -2.56 1.26
CA ASP A 26 11.20 -1.82 1.61
C ASP A 26 12.04 -2.57 2.65
N ARG A 27 11.41 -3.20 3.66
CA ARG A 27 12.14 -4.01 4.66
C ARG A 27 12.85 -5.20 4.03
N TYR A 28 12.21 -5.85 3.04
CA TYR A 28 12.84 -6.94 2.30
C TYR A 28 13.99 -6.45 1.43
N LEU A 29 13.80 -5.36 0.69
CA LEU A 29 14.79 -4.79 -0.22
C LEU A 29 16.04 -4.25 0.50
N GLU A 30 15.91 -3.78 1.73
CA GLU A 30 17.04 -3.37 2.57
C GLU A 30 18.04 -4.51 2.80
N GLN A 31 17.57 -5.76 2.85
CA GLN A 31 18.42 -6.92 3.08
C GLN A 31 18.71 -7.72 1.81
N ASP A 32 17.77 -7.74 0.86
CA ASP A 32 17.94 -8.44 -0.42
C ASP A 32 17.36 -7.61 -1.56
N PRO A 33 18.20 -6.84 -2.28
CA PRO A 33 17.75 -6.05 -3.43
C PRO A 33 17.16 -6.88 -4.60
N MET A 34 17.34 -8.21 -4.56
CA MET A 34 16.80 -9.14 -5.57
C MET A 34 15.51 -9.82 -5.13
N THR A 35 14.88 -9.33 -4.07
CA THR A 35 13.59 -9.82 -3.59
C THR A 35 12.55 -9.79 -4.70
N ARG A 36 11.82 -10.90 -4.87
CA ARG A 36 10.62 -10.98 -5.70
C ARG A 36 9.40 -10.96 -4.78
N TYR A 37 8.48 -10.06 -5.11
CA TYR A 37 7.43 -9.67 -4.19
C TYR A 37 6.10 -9.55 -4.93
N ALA A 38 5.11 -10.32 -4.48
CA ALA A 38 3.74 -10.33 -4.97
C ALA A 38 2.79 -10.43 -3.76
N LEU A 39 2.81 -9.40 -2.90
CA LEU A 39 1.99 -9.34 -1.71
C LEU A 39 0.80 -8.42 -1.93
N GLU A 40 -0.38 -8.97 -1.74
CA GLU A 40 -1.66 -8.25 -1.71
C GLU A 40 -2.05 -7.93 -0.27
N VAL A 41 -2.64 -6.76 -0.08
CA VAL A 41 -3.09 -6.27 1.22
C VAL A 41 -4.55 -5.86 1.14
N MET A 42 -5.37 -6.41 2.02
CA MET A 42 -6.76 -6.03 2.18
C MET A 42 -7.01 -5.49 3.58
N ILE A 43 -7.71 -4.38 3.69
CA ILE A 43 -8.05 -3.75 4.97
C ILE A 43 -9.56 -3.65 5.10
N LYS A 44 -10.07 -4.15 6.21
CA LYS A 44 -11.47 -3.97 6.61
C LYS A 44 -11.55 -3.72 8.11
N ASP A 45 -12.09 -2.56 8.47
CA ASP A 45 -12.16 -2.10 9.86
C ASP A 45 -10.76 -2.06 10.51
N ASN A 46 -10.51 -2.82 11.57
CA ASN A 46 -9.21 -2.96 12.21
C ASN A 46 -8.46 -4.24 11.80
N ILE A 47 -8.88 -4.92 10.73
CA ILE A 47 -8.26 -6.14 10.23
C ILE A 47 -7.45 -5.82 8.98
N VAL A 48 -6.19 -6.22 8.99
CA VAL A 48 -5.29 -6.21 7.83
C VAL A 48 -4.99 -7.65 7.45
N THR A 49 -5.40 -8.04 6.26
CA THR A 49 -5.11 -9.36 5.71
C THR A 49 -4.01 -9.22 4.67
N LEU A 50 -2.97 -10.03 4.81
CA LEU A 50 -1.84 -10.13 3.90
C LEU A 50 -1.89 -11.49 3.20
N GLY A 51 -1.85 -11.50 1.88
CA GLY A 51 -1.82 -12.74 1.11
C GLY A 51 -0.92 -12.60 -0.10
N GLY A 52 -0.22 -13.65 -0.44
CA GLY A 52 0.64 -13.64 -1.63
C GLY A 52 1.93 -14.39 -1.46
N GLU A 53 2.92 -14.02 -2.30
CA GLU A 53 4.16 -14.77 -2.42
C GLU A 53 5.37 -13.84 -2.34
N ILE A 54 6.36 -14.22 -1.52
CA ILE A 54 7.63 -13.50 -1.40
C ILE A 54 8.78 -14.50 -1.52
N THR A 55 9.73 -14.21 -2.39
CA THR A 55 10.99 -14.94 -2.49
C THR A 55 12.15 -13.99 -2.23
N SER A 56 12.84 -14.18 -1.13
CA SER A 56 13.94 -13.33 -0.66
C SER A 56 14.94 -14.13 0.16
N LYS A 57 16.15 -13.61 0.26
CA LYS A 57 17.14 -14.06 1.26
C LYS A 57 16.83 -13.51 2.65
N ALA A 58 16.14 -12.37 2.72
CA ALA A 58 15.63 -11.84 3.97
C ALA A 58 14.55 -12.77 4.54
N GLN A 59 14.58 -12.98 5.85
CA GLN A 59 13.63 -13.84 6.56
C GLN A 59 13.01 -13.04 7.69
N TYR A 60 11.69 -12.97 7.70
CA TYR A 60 10.90 -12.32 8.74
C TYR A 60 9.85 -13.29 9.27
N SER A 61 9.67 -13.28 10.58
CA SER A 61 8.59 -14.04 11.22
C SER A 61 7.23 -13.36 11.00
N ALA A 62 6.15 -14.07 11.27
CA ALA A 62 4.81 -13.50 11.25
C ALA A 62 4.67 -12.31 12.24
N GLU A 63 5.38 -12.38 13.38
CA GLU A 63 5.45 -11.30 14.36
C GLU A 63 6.16 -10.07 13.81
N ASP A 64 7.26 -10.23 13.05
CA ASP A 64 7.97 -9.13 12.41
C ASP A 64 7.08 -8.45 11.36
N ILE A 65 6.43 -9.23 10.52
CA ILE A 65 5.49 -8.72 9.51
C ILE A 65 4.34 -7.96 10.18
N ALA A 66 3.76 -8.50 11.25
CA ALA A 66 2.72 -7.81 12.01
C ALA A 66 3.23 -6.51 12.64
N ALA A 67 4.48 -6.48 13.11
CA ALA A 67 5.11 -5.27 13.61
C ALA A 67 5.29 -4.21 12.50
N PHE A 68 5.69 -4.61 11.29
CA PHE A 68 5.79 -3.72 10.14
C PHE A 68 4.43 -3.09 9.78
N VAL A 69 3.37 -3.89 9.76
CA VAL A 69 2.00 -3.38 9.55
C VAL A 69 1.65 -2.31 10.60
N ARG A 70 1.90 -2.58 11.89
CA ARG A 70 1.60 -1.63 12.98
C ARG A 70 2.37 -0.33 12.84
N VAL A 71 3.64 -0.42 12.47
CA VAL A 71 4.48 0.78 12.23
C VAL A 71 3.94 1.56 11.03
N ALA A 72 3.61 0.91 9.93
CA ALA A 72 3.05 1.56 8.74
C ALA A 72 1.72 2.27 9.06
N VAL A 73 0.81 1.63 9.78
CA VAL A 73 -0.46 2.23 10.23
C VAL A 73 -0.23 3.48 11.09
N ASN A 74 0.74 3.43 12.01
CA ASN A 74 1.11 4.59 12.83
C ASN A 74 1.72 5.73 12.00
N GLN A 75 2.55 5.42 10.99
CA GLN A 75 3.15 6.43 10.09
C GLN A 75 2.13 7.16 9.24
N ILE A 76 1.05 6.49 8.83
CA ILE A 76 -0.08 7.13 8.12
C ILE A 76 -0.78 8.16 9.01
N GLY A 77 -0.68 8.03 10.34
CA GLY A 77 -1.28 8.92 11.32
C GLY A 77 -2.32 8.25 12.23
N TYR A 78 -2.62 6.99 12.01
CA TYR A 78 -3.53 6.22 12.87
C TYR A 78 -2.80 5.70 14.11
N THR A 79 -2.43 6.66 14.97
CA THR A 79 -1.72 6.42 16.21
C THR A 79 -2.67 6.16 17.38
N ARG A 80 -2.15 5.71 18.52
CA ARG A 80 -2.92 5.60 19.75
C ARG A 80 -3.50 6.96 20.18
N ALA A 81 -2.76 8.06 20.03
CA ALA A 81 -3.26 9.40 20.36
C ALA A 81 -4.46 9.80 19.50
N TYR A 82 -4.39 9.52 18.19
CA TYR A 82 -5.50 9.74 17.27
C TYR A 82 -6.74 8.93 17.69
N GLN A 83 -6.55 7.66 18.01
CA GLN A 83 -7.62 6.76 18.43
C GLN A 83 -8.29 7.24 19.74
N LEU A 84 -7.51 7.69 20.72
CA LEU A 84 -8.05 8.24 21.98
C LEU A 84 -8.84 9.52 21.76
N PHE A 85 -8.45 10.35 20.79
CA PHE A 85 -9.15 11.59 20.50
C PHE A 85 -10.49 11.37 19.76
N TRP A 86 -10.53 10.43 18.81
CA TRP A 86 -11.69 10.21 17.94
C TRP A 86 -12.58 9.04 18.36
N GLY A 87 -12.20 8.27 19.39
CA GLY A 87 -12.91 7.10 19.88
C GLY A 87 -12.39 5.77 19.35
N GLU A 88 -12.24 4.82 20.24
CA GLU A 88 -11.66 3.51 19.94
C GLU A 88 -12.53 2.66 19.00
N GLU A 89 -13.84 2.85 19.05
CA GLU A 89 -14.80 2.04 18.29
C GLU A 89 -14.80 2.32 16.80
N ASN A 90 -14.32 3.51 16.39
CA ASN A 90 -14.43 4.00 15.02
C ASN A 90 -13.08 4.18 14.31
N THR A 91 -11.98 3.81 14.98
CA THR A 91 -10.65 4.08 14.44
C THR A 91 -9.75 2.87 14.50
N ILE A 92 -9.07 2.59 13.37
CA ILE A 92 -7.89 1.71 13.36
C ILE A 92 -6.70 2.45 14.00
N SER A 93 -5.82 1.72 14.65
CA SER A 93 -4.50 2.23 15.07
C SER A 93 -3.48 1.10 15.03
N GLY A 94 -2.19 1.44 15.02
CA GLY A 94 -1.15 0.42 15.11
C GLY A 94 -1.25 -0.45 16.37
N ASN A 95 -1.99 0.00 17.39
CA ASN A 95 -2.16 -0.76 18.64
C ASN A 95 -3.31 -1.76 18.61
N ASN A 96 -4.38 -1.50 17.83
CA ASN A 96 -5.56 -2.34 17.79
C ASN A 96 -5.70 -3.15 16.50
N VAL A 97 -4.81 -2.94 15.52
CA VAL A 97 -4.87 -3.66 14.26
C VAL A 97 -4.60 -5.16 14.46
N LEU A 98 -5.49 -5.97 13.90
CA LEU A 98 -5.37 -7.40 13.81
C LEU A 98 -4.76 -7.76 12.44
N VAL A 99 -3.70 -8.54 12.45
CA VAL A 99 -3.00 -8.93 11.23
C VAL A 99 -3.22 -10.42 10.98
N ALA A 100 -3.81 -10.73 9.84
CA ALA A 100 -3.92 -12.09 9.31
C ALA A 100 -2.92 -12.25 8.17
N GLU A 101 -1.93 -13.12 8.34
CA GLU A 101 -0.83 -13.30 7.40
C GLU A 101 -0.95 -14.67 6.72
N HIS A 102 -0.92 -14.67 5.38
CA HIS A 102 -0.97 -15.82 4.50
C HIS A 102 0.09 -15.66 3.40
N ILE A 103 1.35 -15.50 3.79
CA ILE A 103 2.48 -15.31 2.87
C ILE A 103 3.16 -16.67 2.65
N SER A 104 3.41 -16.99 1.38
CA SER A 104 4.13 -18.18 0.97
C SER A 104 5.35 -17.85 0.12
N GLN A 105 6.18 -18.85 -0.17
CA GLN A 105 7.21 -18.69 -1.20
C GLN A 105 6.58 -18.83 -2.59
N GLN A 106 7.13 -18.11 -3.57
CA GLN A 106 6.70 -18.18 -4.96
C GLN A 106 6.79 -19.62 -5.48
N SER A 107 5.77 -20.05 -6.22
CA SER A 107 5.73 -21.40 -6.80
C SER A 107 6.92 -21.64 -7.75
N PRO A 108 7.45 -22.88 -7.82
CA PRO A 108 8.54 -23.21 -8.74
C PRO A 108 8.21 -22.92 -10.22
N ASP A 109 6.94 -23.07 -10.62
CA ASP A 109 6.50 -22.85 -12.00
C ASP A 109 6.61 -21.38 -12.41
N ILE A 110 6.15 -20.46 -11.53
CA ILE A 110 6.29 -19.01 -11.74
C ILE A 110 7.76 -18.62 -11.71
N ALA A 111 8.54 -19.20 -10.79
CA ALA A 111 9.96 -18.93 -10.65
C ALA A 111 10.77 -19.23 -11.93
N GLN A 112 10.41 -20.25 -12.71
CA GLN A 112 11.09 -20.56 -13.98
C GLN A 112 10.97 -19.42 -14.99
N GLY A 113 9.80 -18.81 -15.14
CA GLY A 113 9.60 -17.69 -16.04
C GLY A 113 10.36 -16.44 -15.60
N VAL A 114 10.30 -16.09 -14.33
CA VAL A 114 10.93 -14.89 -13.76
C VAL A 114 12.47 -15.02 -13.71
N ASN A 115 13.00 -16.21 -13.39
CA ASN A 115 14.45 -16.44 -13.33
C ASN A 115 15.15 -16.28 -14.68
N ASN A 116 14.43 -16.45 -15.80
CA ASN A 116 14.95 -16.29 -17.15
C ASN A 116 14.62 -14.92 -17.78
N SER A 117 14.48 -13.88 -16.96
CA SER A 117 14.11 -12.51 -17.38
C SER A 117 12.73 -12.42 -18.06
N GLY A 118 11.87 -13.37 -17.81
CA GLY A 118 10.48 -13.35 -18.23
C GLY A 118 9.60 -12.51 -17.31
N TRP A 119 8.38 -12.22 -17.77
CA TRP A 119 7.36 -11.56 -16.97
C TRP A 119 6.67 -12.59 -16.06
N GLY A 120 6.40 -12.20 -14.83
CA GLY A 120 5.76 -13.08 -13.83
C GLY A 120 4.28 -13.32 -14.08
N ASP A 121 3.62 -12.39 -14.78
CA ASP A 121 2.19 -12.47 -15.07
C ASP A 121 1.84 -11.61 -16.30
N GLN A 122 0.61 -11.74 -16.77
CA GLN A 122 0.02 -10.90 -17.80
C GLN A 122 -0.65 -9.68 -17.18
N GLY A 123 -0.76 -8.59 -17.94
CA GLY A 123 -1.42 -7.37 -17.45
C GLY A 123 -1.97 -6.52 -18.59
N ILE A 124 -2.99 -5.73 -18.27
CA ILE A 124 -3.49 -4.65 -19.12
C ILE A 124 -3.09 -3.33 -18.47
N PHE A 125 -2.34 -2.53 -19.20
CA PHE A 125 -1.83 -1.25 -18.71
C PHE A 125 -2.58 -0.09 -19.36
N TRP A 126 -3.04 0.85 -18.56
CA TRP A 126 -3.72 2.05 -19.01
C TRP A 126 -2.87 3.27 -18.67
N GLY A 127 -2.72 4.14 -19.65
CA GLY A 127 -1.99 5.40 -19.46
C GLY A 127 -2.71 6.54 -20.15
N MET A 128 -2.65 7.72 -19.55
CA MET A 128 -3.22 8.94 -20.11
C MET A 128 -2.36 10.14 -19.73
N ALA A 129 -2.11 11.00 -20.70
CA ALA A 129 -1.47 12.29 -20.46
C ALA A 129 -2.18 13.36 -21.29
N THR A 130 -2.19 14.60 -20.78
CA THR A 130 -2.73 15.77 -21.47
C THR A 130 -1.61 16.75 -21.78
N ASN A 131 -1.72 17.52 -22.86
CA ASN A 131 -0.73 18.56 -23.20
C ASN A 131 -0.95 19.82 -22.34
N THR A 132 -0.83 19.67 -21.02
CA THR A 132 -1.01 20.72 -20.02
C THR A 132 0.11 20.65 -18.97
N PRO A 133 1.29 21.22 -19.25
CA PRO A 133 2.44 21.19 -18.33
C PRO A 133 2.12 21.74 -16.93
N GLU A 134 1.23 22.73 -16.84
CA GLU A 134 0.80 23.35 -15.58
C GLU A 134 0.04 22.39 -14.63
N THR A 135 -0.39 21.24 -15.13
CA THR A 135 -1.04 20.19 -14.34
C THR A 135 -0.21 18.91 -14.27
N ASP A 136 1.11 19.01 -14.44
CA ASP A 136 2.00 17.85 -14.49
C ASP A 136 1.58 16.84 -15.58
N TYR A 137 1.07 17.32 -16.70
CA TYR A 137 0.49 16.53 -17.81
C TYR A 137 -0.71 15.65 -17.43
N MET A 138 -1.31 15.88 -16.27
CA MET A 138 -2.50 15.17 -15.82
C MET A 138 -3.78 15.90 -16.25
N PRO A 139 -4.94 15.20 -16.39
CA PRO A 139 -6.22 15.85 -16.56
C PRO A 139 -6.50 16.86 -15.46
N LYS A 140 -6.96 18.06 -15.82
CA LYS A 140 -7.15 19.19 -14.89
C LYS A 140 -8.06 18.89 -13.71
N ASP A 141 -9.14 18.16 -13.96
CA ASP A 141 -10.11 17.75 -12.96
C ASP A 141 -9.48 16.82 -11.91
N TRP A 142 -8.72 15.82 -12.35
CA TRP A 142 -8.00 14.90 -11.45
C TRP A 142 -6.86 15.61 -10.70
N TRP A 143 -6.09 16.44 -11.40
CA TRP A 143 -5.01 17.24 -10.77
C TRP A 143 -5.56 18.15 -9.67
N LEU A 144 -6.72 18.79 -9.90
CA LEU A 144 -7.35 19.65 -8.91
C LEU A 144 -7.82 18.85 -7.69
N ALA A 145 -8.50 17.72 -7.89
CA ALA A 145 -8.94 16.83 -6.82
C ALA A 145 -7.74 16.40 -5.95
N ARG A 146 -6.63 16.01 -6.60
CA ARG A 146 -5.38 15.64 -5.91
C ARG A 146 -4.79 16.80 -5.11
N LYS A 147 -4.72 18.00 -5.68
CA LYS A 147 -4.19 19.20 -4.99
C LYS A 147 -5.01 19.56 -3.76
N ILE A 148 -6.34 19.52 -3.86
CA ILE A 148 -7.24 19.75 -2.72
C ILE A 148 -7.01 18.69 -1.63
N GLY A 149 -6.99 17.43 -1.98
CA GLY A 149 -6.76 16.34 -1.02
C GLY A 149 -5.41 16.42 -0.32
N LEU A 150 -4.34 16.74 -1.04
CA LEU A 150 -3.02 16.96 -0.45
C LEU A 150 -2.97 18.19 0.47
N HIS A 151 -3.66 19.27 0.10
CA HIS A 151 -3.75 20.46 0.94
C HIS A 151 -4.47 20.17 2.26
N LEU A 152 -5.62 19.48 2.18
CA LEU A 152 -6.36 19.06 3.38
C LEU A 152 -5.52 18.18 4.31
N TYR A 153 -4.71 17.30 3.73
CA TYR A 153 -3.78 16.48 4.52
C TYR A 153 -2.69 17.31 5.21
N ALA A 154 -2.11 18.27 4.51
CA ALA A 154 -1.03 19.10 5.04
C ALA A 154 -1.48 20.10 6.13
N THR A 155 -2.79 20.40 6.18
CA THR A 155 -3.40 21.34 7.16
C THR A 155 -4.10 20.65 8.32
N ARG A 156 -4.01 19.32 8.39
CA ARG A 156 -4.63 18.45 9.38
C ARG A 156 -3.97 18.50 10.76
#